data_53d23d903e6d987f662ff215454519fc
#
_entry.id   53d23d903e6d987f662ff215454519fc
#
_cell.length_a   1.000
_cell.length_b   1.000
_cell.length_c   1.000
_cell.angle_alpha   90.00
_cell.angle_beta   90.00
_cell.angle_gamma   90.00
#
_symmetry.space_group_name_H-M   'P 1'
#
loop_
_entity.id
_entity.type
_entity.pdbx_description
1 polymer ?
#
loop_
_entity_poly.entity_id
_entity_poly.type
_entity_poly.pdbx_seq_one_letter_code
_entity_poly.pdbx_strand_id
1 'polypeptide(L)'
;MNIIEQTYNWAYPLTQRSRTTLLVLHHEGSRGSTAQDIHRFHRYSRGWAGIAYHYYIREDGTIYRGRPENMIGGHCFGYNSCSIGICFEGNFENETMSQAQISAGWELIQDILQRHPGITVRRHKDLNQTACPGRNFPFDVLTGNYKPTKEDADMTKEDVMQIIAEHELEKANSSTYPEAATAMAKAKAKGLMDGTRPNSPLTRGEYAIIMDRKGELG
;
A
#
# COMPACT_ATOMS: atom_id res chain seq x y z
N MET A 1 -17.18 -6.27 -5.17
CA MET A 1 -16.49 -6.24 -3.87
C MET A 1 -17.43 -6.76 -2.78
N ASN A 2 -16.96 -7.66 -1.92
CA ASN A 2 -17.69 -8.16 -0.75
C ASN A 2 -16.92 -7.78 0.52
N ILE A 3 -17.57 -7.11 1.48
CA ILE A 3 -16.97 -6.72 2.75
C ILE A 3 -17.64 -7.56 3.84
N ILE A 4 -16.82 -8.33 4.56
CA ILE A 4 -17.29 -9.17 5.67
C ILE A 4 -17.44 -8.28 6.90
N GLU A 5 -18.68 -8.11 7.34
CA GLU A 5 -18.98 -7.39 8.58
C GLU A 5 -18.60 -8.24 9.79
N GLN A 6 -18.02 -7.59 10.80
CA GLN A 6 -17.56 -8.22 12.02
C GLN A 6 -18.21 -7.57 13.24
N THR A 7 -18.53 -8.37 14.23
CA THR A 7 -18.95 -7.87 15.54
C THR A 7 -17.75 -7.79 16.48
N TYR A 8 -17.54 -6.61 17.07
CA TYR A 8 -16.44 -6.36 17.98
C TYR A 8 -16.93 -5.96 19.38
N ASN A 9 -16.26 -6.49 20.39
CA ASN A 9 -16.47 -6.05 21.76
C ASN A 9 -15.54 -4.87 22.07
N TRP A 10 -16.04 -3.64 21.85
CA TRP A 10 -15.29 -2.41 22.08
C TRP A 10 -15.04 -2.15 23.57
N ALA A 11 -13.82 -1.71 23.94
CA ALA A 11 -13.50 -1.38 25.34
C ALA A 11 -14.24 -0.13 25.83
N TYR A 12 -14.56 0.78 24.91
CA TYR A 12 -15.35 2.00 25.16
C TYR A 12 -16.04 2.45 23.87
N PRO A 13 -17.07 3.31 23.96
CA PRO A 13 -17.80 3.78 22.78
C PRO A 13 -16.89 4.49 21.76
N LEU A 14 -17.12 4.23 20.49
CA LEU A 14 -16.44 4.92 19.41
C LEU A 14 -17.06 6.30 19.20
N THR A 15 -16.24 7.28 18.82
CA THR A 15 -16.66 8.64 18.51
C THR A 15 -16.87 8.81 17.01
N GLN A 16 -17.95 9.46 16.61
CA GLN A 16 -18.24 9.74 15.22
C GLN A 16 -17.26 10.76 14.65
N ARG A 17 -16.81 10.54 13.41
CA ARG A 17 -15.95 11.48 12.67
C ARG A 17 -16.80 12.54 11.99
N SER A 18 -16.42 13.81 12.14
CA SER A 18 -17.15 14.95 11.57
C SER A 18 -16.79 15.26 10.10
N ARG A 19 -15.59 14.86 9.66
CA ARG A 19 -15.11 15.07 8.29
C ARG A 19 -14.17 13.96 7.86
N THR A 20 -14.08 13.73 6.55
CA THR A 20 -13.09 12.83 5.94
C THR A 20 -12.31 13.61 4.90
N THR A 21 -10.99 13.70 5.04
CA THR A 21 -10.10 14.39 4.12
C THR A 21 -8.97 13.50 3.61
N LEU A 22 -8.75 12.37 4.28
CA LEU A 22 -7.66 11.46 3.99
C LEU A 22 -8.14 10.00 3.96
N LEU A 23 -7.53 9.23 3.08
CA LEU A 23 -7.48 7.78 3.12
C LEU A 23 -6.04 7.37 3.38
N VAL A 24 -5.78 6.63 4.47
CA VAL A 24 -4.43 6.25 4.89
C VAL A 24 -4.23 4.75 4.73
N LEU A 25 -3.19 4.38 3.99
CA LEU A 25 -2.84 2.99 3.72
C LEU A 25 -1.74 2.51 4.67
N HIS A 26 -1.95 1.32 5.23
CA HIS A 26 -1.07 0.68 6.21
C HIS A 26 -0.77 -0.75 5.81
N HIS A 27 0.31 -1.29 6.34
CA HIS A 27 0.49 -2.73 6.50
C HIS A 27 0.36 -3.13 7.97
N GLU A 28 0.09 -4.40 8.21
CA GLU A 28 0.03 -4.96 9.56
C GLU A 28 1.43 -5.07 10.18
N GLY A 29 2.44 -5.38 9.35
CA GLY A 29 3.80 -5.69 9.77
C GLY A 29 4.02 -7.16 10.12
N SER A 30 2.98 -8.01 10.01
CA SER A 30 2.99 -9.46 10.23
C SER A 30 1.98 -10.16 9.33
N ARG A 31 1.96 -11.50 9.36
CA ARG A 31 1.03 -12.37 8.62
C ARG A 31 0.24 -13.28 9.56
N GLY A 32 -0.86 -13.81 9.03
CA GLY A 32 -1.66 -14.84 9.68
C GLY A 32 -2.67 -14.32 10.71
N SER A 33 -2.74 -13.01 10.93
CA SER A 33 -3.75 -12.44 11.82
C SER A 33 -5.11 -12.36 11.15
N THR A 34 -6.15 -12.58 11.93
CA THR A 34 -7.51 -12.22 11.56
C THR A 34 -7.84 -10.81 12.04
N ALA A 35 -8.91 -10.21 11.52
CA ALA A 35 -9.40 -8.92 12.01
C ALA A 35 -9.73 -8.96 13.52
N GLN A 36 -10.17 -10.12 14.02
CA GLN A 36 -10.42 -10.35 15.45
C GLN A 36 -9.13 -10.42 16.27
N ASP A 37 -8.04 -10.98 15.71
CA ASP A 37 -6.72 -11.00 16.38
C ASP A 37 -6.17 -9.58 16.54
N ILE A 38 -6.25 -8.78 15.48
CA ILE A 38 -5.88 -7.37 15.52
C ILE A 38 -6.73 -6.61 16.54
N HIS A 39 -8.06 -6.89 16.57
CA HIS A 39 -8.94 -6.28 17.55
C HIS A 39 -8.52 -6.63 18.98
N ARG A 40 -8.25 -7.92 19.26
CA ARG A 40 -7.78 -8.36 20.59
C ARG A 40 -6.46 -7.72 20.96
N PHE A 41 -5.49 -7.70 20.05
CA PHE A 41 -4.19 -7.08 20.29
C PHE A 41 -4.31 -5.58 20.59
N HIS A 42 -5.07 -4.84 19.79
CA HIS A 42 -5.27 -3.40 20.01
C HIS A 42 -6.03 -3.12 21.32
N ARG A 43 -7.01 -3.94 21.67
CA ARG A 43 -7.77 -3.76 22.87
C ARG A 43 -7.00 -4.12 24.14
N TYR A 44 -6.42 -5.32 24.16
CA TYR A 44 -5.86 -5.86 25.41
C TYR A 44 -4.38 -5.57 25.59
N SER A 45 -3.60 -5.50 24.50
CA SER A 45 -2.17 -5.21 24.59
C SER A 45 -1.84 -3.73 24.46
N ARG A 46 -2.65 -2.97 23.69
CA ARG A 46 -2.45 -1.53 23.51
C ARG A 46 -3.38 -0.66 24.37
N GLY A 47 -4.42 -1.21 24.96
CA GLY A 47 -5.41 -0.48 25.77
C GLY A 47 -6.32 0.44 24.92
N TRP A 48 -6.43 0.17 23.61
CA TRP A 48 -7.28 0.95 22.71
C TRP A 48 -8.73 0.43 22.74
N ALA A 49 -9.65 1.17 22.08
CA ALA A 49 -11.04 0.71 21.98
C ALA A 49 -11.19 -0.68 21.34
N GLY A 50 -10.27 -1.07 20.49
CA GLY A 50 -10.23 -2.28 19.69
C GLY A 50 -9.53 -2.01 18.37
N ILE A 51 -9.84 -2.76 17.31
CA ILE A 51 -9.20 -2.59 16.00
C ILE A 51 -9.18 -1.12 15.57
N ALA A 52 -8.00 -0.64 15.17
CA ALA A 52 -7.75 0.76 14.88
C ALA A 52 -8.17 1.17 13.47
N TYR A 53 -8.19 0.22 12.54
CA TYR A 53 -8.47 0.41 11.13
C TYR A 53 -9.95 0.33 10.81
N HIS A 54 -10.38 0.94 9.71
CA HIS A 54 -11.76 0.87 9.21
C HIS A 54 -11.96 -0.36 8.32
N TYR A 55 -10.88 -0.76 7.63
CA TYR A 55 -10.85 -1.95 6.79
C TYR A 55 -9.56 -2.72 7.01
N TYR A 56 -9.67 -4.04 6.91
CA TYR A 56 -8.53 -4.95 6.94
C TYR A 56 -8.64 -5.90 5.76
N ILE A 57 -7.59 -5.98 4.94
CA ILE A 57 -7.52 -6.80 3.73
C ILE A 57 -6.51 -7.90 3.95
N ARG A 58 -6.96 -9.15 3.87
CA ARG A 58 -6.10 -10.31 4.00
C ARG A 58 -5.34 -10.63 2.73
N GLU A 59 -4.32 -11.49 2.84
CA GLU A 59 -3.48 -11.91 1.72
C GLU A 59 -4.28 -12.54 0.57
N ASP A 60 -5.39 -13.23 0.87
CA ASP A 60 -6.32 -13.83 -0.09
C ASP A 60 -7.29 -12.82 -0.74
N GLY A 61 -7.17 -11.53 -0.41
CA GLY A 61 -8.06 -10.48 -0.90
C GLY A 61 -9.36 -10.33 -0.12
N THR A 62 -9.59 -11.12 0.92
CA THR A 62 -10.79 -10.98 1.78
C THR A 62 -10.76 -9.66 2.53
N ILE A 63 -11.83 -8.87 2.42
CA ILE A 63 -11.97 -7.57 3.08
C ILE A 63 -12.85 -7.70 4.31
N TYR A 64 -12.35 -7.28 5.45
CA TYR A 64 -13.10 -7.21 6.70
C TYR A 64 -13.38 -5.77 7.09
N ARG A 65 -14.63 -5.51 7.59
CA ARG A 65 -14.94 -4.29 8.29
C ARG A 65 -14.26 -4.32 9.66
N GLY A 66 -13.49 -3.28 9.95
CA GLY A 66 -12.98 -2.99 11.28
C GLY A 66 -13.91 -2.03 12.03
N ARG A 67 -13.46 -0.76 12.22
CA ARG A 67 -14.35 0.29 12.74
C ARG A 67 -15.41 0.64 11.69
N PRO A 68 -16.63 1.02 12.10
CA PRO A 68 -17.58 1.65 11.19
C PRO A 68 -16.91 2.87 10.51
N GLU A 69 -17.12 3.01 9.22
CA GLU A 69 -16.36 3.99 8.41
C GLU A 69 -16.51 5.43 8.88
N ASN A 70 -17.66 5.77 9.44
CA ASN A 70 -17.96 7.11 9.97
C ASN A 70 -17.37 7.37 11.37
N MET A 71 -16.69 6.43 12.00
CA MET A 71 -16.09 6.60 13.32
C MET A 71 -14.64 7.11 13.21
N ILE A 72 -14.15 7.75 14.26
CA ILE A 72 -12.75 8.14 14.40
C ILE A 72 -11.88 6.89 14.45
N GLY A 73 -10.82 6.85 13.65
CA GLY A 73 -9.85 5.75 13.62
C GLY A 73 -8.94 5.70 14.86
N GLY A 74 -8.00 4.76 14.86
CA GLY A 74 -6.93 4.69 15.86
C GLY A 74 -5.59 4.33 15.20
N HIS A 75 -5.45 4.61 13.89
CA HIS A 75 -4.40 4.08 13.03
C HIS A 75 -3.30 5.09 12.63
N CYS A 76 -3.57 6.40 12.75
CA CYS A 76 -2.63 7.45 12.34
C CYS A 76 -2.71 8.62 13.32
N PHE A 77 -1.71 8.75 14.18
CA PHE A 77 -1.67 9.80 15.20
C PHE A 77 -1.76 11.20 14.56
N GLY A 78 -2.60 12.07 15.11
CA GLY A 78 -2.86 13.40 14.57
C GLY A 78 -3.88 13.45 13.42
N TYR A 79 -4.18 12.33 12.76
CA TYR A 79 -5.06 12.28 11.58
C TYR A 79 -6.28 11.36 11.75
N ASN A 80 -6.41 10.67 12.88
CA ASN A 80 -7.52 9.73 13.13
C ASN A 80 -8.90 10.37 13.00
N SER A 81 -9.04 11.65 13.36
CA SER A 81 -10.31 12.39 13.33
C SER A 81 -10.74 12.86 11.94
N CYS A 82 -9.89 12.70 10.93
CA CYS A 82 -10.18 13.15 9.56
C CYS A 82 -9.82 12.12 8.48
N SER A 83 -9.52 10.87 8.87
CA SER A 83 -9.08 9.84 7.92
C SER A 83 -9.83 8.52 8.05
N ILE A 84 -9.93 7.81 6.92
CA ILE A 84 -10.24 6.38 6.84
C ILE A 84 -8.90 5.64 6.79
N GLY A 85 -8.76 4.51 7.48
CA GLY A 85 -7.56 3.67 7.44
C GLY A 85 -7.85 2.31 6.88
N ILE A 86 -7.07 1.89 5.87
CA ILE A 86 -7.04 0.52 5.35
C ILE A 86 -5.73 -0.12 5.77
N CYS A 87 -5.79 -1.30 6.37
CA CYS A 87 -4.62 -2.10 6.72
C CYS A 87 -4.59 -3.36 5.86
N PHE A 88 -3.43 -3.66 5.30
CA PHE A 88 -3.18 -4.86 4.53
C PHE A 88 -2.37 -5.85 5.36
N GLU A 89 -2.78 -7.13 5.37
CA GLU A 89 -2.02 -8.22 5.98
C GLU A 89 -0.66 -8.34 5.31
N GLY A 90 0.40 -8.55 6.09
CA GLY A 90 1.76 -8.73 5.59
C GLY A 90 2.74 -7.67 6.07
N ASN A 91 4.04 -7.95 5.83
CA ASN A 91 5.13 -7.03 6.13
C ASN A 91 5.83 -6.61 4.82
N PHE A 92 5.34 -5.55 4.20
CA PHE A 92 5.86 -5.07 2.92
C PHE A 92 7.19 -4.29 3.03
N GLU A 93 7.86 -4.33 4.16
CA GLU A 93 9.30 -4.04 4.21
C GLU A 93 10.12 -5.17 3.57
N ASN A 94 9.65 -6.43 3.70
CA ASN A 94 10.39 -7.62 3.30
C ASN A 94 9.65 -8.50 2.28
N GLU A 95 8.36 -8.25 2.08
CA GLU A 95 7.45 -9.06 1.27
C GLU A 95 6.82 -8.24 0.14
N THR A 96 6.28 -8.93 -0.85
CA THR A 96 5.43 -8.34 -1.90
C THR A 96 3.97 -8.66 -1.61
N MET A 97 3.08 -7.75 -1.98
CA MET A 97 1.64 -7.93 -1.87
C MET A 97 1.15 -8.96 -2.89
N SER A 98 0.20 -9.80 -2.51
CA SER A 98 -0.44 -10.74 -3.44
C SER A 98 -1.32 -10.01 -4.45
N GLN A 99 -1.55 -10.60 -5.62
CA GLN A 99 -2.43 -10.01 -6.62
C GLN A 99 -3.89 -9.94 -6.14
N ALA A 100 -4.36 -10.93 -5.41
CA ALA A 100 -5.69 -10.92 -4.80
C ALA A 100 -5.87 -9.71 -3.86
N GLN A 101 -4.83 -9.41 -3.08
CA GLN A 101 -4.81 -8.28 -2.16
C GLN A 101 -4.73 -6.93 -2.88
N ILE A 102 -3.96 -6.86 -4.00
CA ILE A 102 -3.89 -5.67 -4.87
C ILE A 102 -5.27 -5.40 -5.48
N SER A 103 -5.91 -6.41 -6.06
CA SER A 103 -7.23 -6.28 -6.69
C SER A 103 -8.29 -5.82 -5.69
N ALA A 104 -8.35 -6.46 -4.52
CA ALA A 104 -9.30 -6.10 -3.47
C ALA A 104 -9.04 -4.70 -2.91
N GLY A 105 -7.77 -4.35 -2.72
CA GLY A 105 -7.34 -3.04 -2.26
C GLY A 105 -7.68 -1.93 -3.25
N TRP A 106 -7.42 -2.17 -4.53
CA TRP A 106 -7.76 -1.22 -5.60
C TRP A 106 -9.28 -0.97 -5.65
N GLU A 107 -10.11 -2.03 -5.69
CA GLU A 107 -11.57 -1.90 -5.70
C GLU A 107 -12.09 -1.10 -4.49
N LEU A 108 -11.60 -1.41 -3.28
CA LEU A 108 -12.01 -0.70 -2.07
C LEU A 108 -11.58 0.76 -2.07
N ILE A 109 -10.36 1.06 -2.54
CA ILE A 109 -9.86 2.43 -2.63
C ILE A 109 -10.71 3.23 -3.61
N GLN A 110 -11.02 2.69 -4.82
CA GLN A 110 -11.86 3.38 -5.81
C GLN A 110 -13.28 3.63 -5.25
N ASP A 111 -13.89 2.66 -4.57
CA ASP A 111 -15.20 2.82 -3.93
C ASP A 111 -15.19 3.95 -2.89
N ILE A 112 -14.16 3.99 -2.03
CA ILE A 112 -14.01 5.04 -1.02
C ILE A 112 -13.81 6.41 -1.68
N LEU A 113 -12.97 6.52 -2.71
CA LEU A 113 -12.75 7.76 -3.44
C LEU A 113 -14.02 8.27 -4.12
N GLN A 114 -14.85 7.38 -4.64
CA GLN A 114 -16.14 7.73 -5.24
C GLN A 114 -17.13 8.27 -4.19
N ARG A 115 -17.16 7.65 -3.00
CA ARG A 115 -18.06 8.07 -1.89
C ARG A 115 -17.57 9.31 -1.15
N HIS A 116 -16.29 9.61 -1.21
CA HIS A 116 -15.64 10.75 -0.57
C HIS A 116 -14.85 11.58 -1.59
N PRO A 117 -15.50 12.32 -2.49
CA PRO A 117 -14.79 13.07 -3.52
C PRO A 117 -13.86 14.14 -2.90
N GLY A 118 -12.66 14.24 -3.46
CA GLY A 118 -11.66 15.22 -3.04
C GLY A 118 -10.78 14.83 -1.85
N ILE A 119 -10.95 13.61 -1.29
CA ILE A 119 -10.00 13.13 -0.27
C ILE A 119 -8.65 12.77 -0.93
N THR A 120 -7.57 12.82 -0.14
CA THR A 120 -6.23 12.47 -0.59
C THR A 120 -5.82 11.12 -0.02
N VAL A 121 -5.27 10.24 -0.87
CA VAL A 121 -4.68 8.98 -0.40
C VAL A 121 -3.25 9.22 0.04
N ARG A 122 -2.85 8.66 1.19
CA ARG A 122 -1.51 8.77 1.77
C ARG A 122 -1.05 7.43 2.35
N ARG A 123 0.25 7.21 2.34
CA ARG A 123 0.87 6.14 3.15
C ARG A 123 1.02 6.63 4.59
N HIS A 124 1.01 5.73 5.55
CA HIS A 124 1.24 6.11 6.94
C HIS A 124 2.56 6.88 7.14
N LYS A 125 3.63 6.45 6.46
CA LYS A 125 4.94 7.12 6.50
C LYS A 125 4.97 8.54 5.93
N ASP A 126 3.99 8.93 5.15
CA ASP A 126 3.88 10.30 4.62
C ASP A 126 3.34 11.28 5.68
N LEU A 127 2.79 10.76 6.78
CA LEU A 127 2.13 11.53 7.84
C LEU A 127 2.81 11.39 9.20
N ASN A 128 3.44 10.26 9.48
CA ASN A 128 4.12 9.98 10.74
C ASN A 128 5.51 9.37 10.51
N GLN A 129 6.39 9.47 11.51
CA GLN A 129 7.71 8.83 11.47
C GLN A 129 7.58 7.31 11.66
N THR A 130 7.44 6.56 10.56
CA THR A 130 7.28 5.11 10.53
C THR A 130 7.71 4.55 9.17
N ALA A 131 8.07 3.27 9.10
CA ALA A 131 8.31 2.58 7.83
C ALA A 131 7.01 2.13 7.13
N CYS A 132 5.88 2.07 7.87
CA CYS A 132 4.57 1.62 7.36
C CYS A 132 4.11 2.48 6.16
N PRO A 133 3.62 1.86 5.08
CA PRO A 133 3.28 0.45 4.87
C PRO A 133 4.42 -0.42 4.30
N GLY A 134 5.65 0.02 4.33
CA GLY A 134 6.81 -0.70 3.84
C GLY A 134 7.31 -0.21 2.47
N ARG A 135 8.57 -0.60 2.13
CA ARG A 135 9.23 -0.18 0.89
C ARG A 135 8.65 -0.86 -0.36
N ASN A 136 8.16 -2.09 -0.20
CA ASN A 136 7.61 -2.91 -1.29
C ASN A 136 6.09 -2.73 -1.45
N PHE A 137 5.48 -1.81 -0.70
CA PHE A 137 4.04 -1.55 -0.78
C PHE A 137 3.70 -0.93 -2.14
N PRO A 138 2.80 -1.53 -2.95
CA PRO A 138 2.54 -1.10 -4.33
C PRO A 138 1.58 0.11 -4.36
N PHE A 139 1.99 1.22 -3.75
CA PHE A 139 1.14 2.40 -3.56
C PHE A 139 0.62 2.97 -4.88
N ASP A 140 1.50 3.11 -5.87
CA ASP A 140 1.15 3.73 -7.15
C ASP A 140 0.18 2.83 -7.96
N VAL A 141 0.31 1.49 -7.83
CA VAL A 141 -0.64 0.53 -8.43
C VAL A 141 -2.00 0.65 -7.77
N LEU A 142 -2.05 0.68 -6.44
CA LEU A 142 -3.30 0.78 -5.67
C LEU A 142 -4.04 2.12 -5.87
N THR A 143 -3.32 3.20 -6.14
CA THR A 143 -3.89 4.57 -6.26
C THR A 143 -3.95 5.10 -7.68
N GLY A 144 -3.32 4.41 -8.64
CA GLY A 144 -3.25 4.80 -10.03
C GLY A 144 -4.45 4.38 -10.87
N ASN A 145 -4.34 4.57 -12.19
CA ASN A 145 -5.35 4.20 -13.18
C ASN A 145 -5.35 2.70 -13.55
N TYR A 146 -4.48 1.90 -12.94
CA TYR A 146 -4.46 0.46 -13.15
C TYR A 146 -5.70 -0.17 -12.54
N LYS A 147 -6.49 -0.85 -13.38
CA LYS A 147 -7.65 -1.62 -12.95
C LYS A 147 -7.31 -3.11 -13.04
N PRO A 148 -7.15 -3.80 -11.91
CA PRO A 148 -6.94 -5.25 -11.92
C PRO A 148 -8.09 -5.96 -12.64
N THR A 149 -7.76 -6.92 -13.51
CA THR A 149 -8.73 -7.78 -14.20
C THR A 149 -8.86 -9.13 -13.49
N LYS A 150 -9.85 -9.95 -13.88
CA LYS A 150 -9.95 -11.32 -13.34
C LYS A 150 -8.77 -12.21 -13.75
N GLU A 151 -8.15 -11.92 -14.89
CA GLU A 151 -6.97 -12.61 -15.39
C GLU A 151 -5.75 -12.32 -14.50
N ASP A 152 -5.70 -11.16 -13.86
CA ASP A 152 -4.65 -10.79 -12.91
C ASP A 152 -4.69 -11.63 -11.61
N ALA A 153 -5.81 -12.29 -11.29
CA ALA A 153 -5.91 -13.14 -10.10
C ALA A 153 -5.04 -14.41 -10.20
N ASP A 154 -4.73 -14.84 -11.42
CA ASP A 154 -3.86 -15.98 -11.72
C ASP A 154 -2.40 -15.57 -11.98
N MET A 155 -2.08 -14.26 -11.85
CA MET A 155 -0.75 -13.75 -12.10
C MET A 155 0.24 -14.24 -11.04
N THR A 156 1.43 -14.58 -11.52
CA THR A 156 2.54 -14.96 -10.64
C THR A 156 3.15 -13.72 -9.95
N LYS A 157 3.97 -13.96 -8.94
CA LYS A 157 4.75 -12.90 -8.27
C LYS A 157 5.64 -12.14 -9.27
N GLU A 158 6.16 -12.84 -10.25
CA GLU A 158 7.00 -12.32 -11.33
C GLU A 158 6.22 -11.35 -12.22
N ASP A 159 4.98 -11.69 -12.58
CA ASP A 159 4.10 -10.83 -13.37
C ASP A 159 3.76 -9.54 -12.63
N VAL A 160 3.45 -9.63 -11.34
CA VAL A 160 3.19 -8.45 -10.49
C VAL A 160 4.43 -7.55 -10.40
N MET A 161 5.61 -8.14 -10.25
CA MET A 161 6.87 -7.39 -10.23
C MET A 161 7.17 -6.73 -11.57
N GLN A 162 6.78 -7.36 -12.69
CA GLN A 162 6.92 -6.76 -14.01
C GLN A 162 6.01 -5.56 -14.19
N ILE A 163 4.74 -5.63 -13.79
CA ILE A 163 3.79 -4.51 -13.84
C ILE A 163 4.29 -3.34 -12.98
N ILE A 164 4.80 -3.61 -11.78
CA ILE A 164 5.37 -2.59 -10.92
C ILE A 164 6.59 -1.92 -11.60
N ALA A 165 7.45 -2.73 -12.24
CA ALA A 165 8.62 -2.21 -12.95
C ALA A 165 8.23 -1.38 -14.19
N GLU A 166 7.22 -1.80 -14.95
CA GLU A 166 6.69 -1.07 -16.10
C GLU A 166 6.08 0.27 -15.69
N HIS A 167 5.30 0.30 -14.59
CA HIS A 167 4.73 1.52 -14.05
C HIS A 167 5.80 2.48 -13.49
N GLU A 168 6.84 1.95 -12.84
CA GLU A 168 7.99 2.74 -12.41
C GLU A 168 8.76 3.32 -13.61
N LEU A 169 8.85 2.58 -14.73
CA LEU A 169 9.46 3.03 -15.96
C LEU A 169 8.64 4.12 -16.66
N GLU A 170 7.33 3.98 -16.73
CA GLU A 170 6.42 5.00 -17.25
C GLU A 170 6.52 6.30 -16.45
N LYS A 171 6.59 6.19 -15.13
CA LYS A 171 6.79 7.33 -14.23
C LYS A 171 8.16 8.00 -14.42
N ALA A 172 9.22 7.23 -14.64
CA ALA A 172 10.53 7.76 -14.98
C ALA A 172 10.53 8.48 -16.34
N ASN A 173 9.78 7.96 -17.32
CA ASN A 173 9.60 8.58 -18.64
C ASN A 173 8.76 9.87 -18.59
N SER A 174 7.81 9.96 -17.65
CA SER A 174 6.98 11.16 -17.44
C SER A 174 7.63 12.21 -16.53
N SER A 175 8.76 11.85 -15.90
CA SER A 175 9.48 12.73 -14.99
C SER A 175 10.36 13.74 -15.73
N THR A 176 10.80 14.79 -15.03
CA THR A 176 11.74 15.81 -15.51
C THR A 176 13.17 15.28 -15.81
N TYR A 177 13.38 13.96 -15.72
CA TYR A 177 14.66 13.30 -15.99
C TYR A 177 14.53 12.26 -17.11
N PRO A 178 14.43 12.67 -18.39
CA PRO A 178 14.35 11.74 -19.52
C PRO A 178 15.60 10.84 -19.66
N GLU A 179 16.72 11.26 -19.08
CA GLU A 179 17.97 10.49 -19.04
C GLU A 179 17.84 9.17 -18.23
N ALA A 180 17.00 9.15 -17.21
CA ALA A 180 16.84 7.97 -16.34
C ALA A 180 16.23 6.78 -17.10
N ALA A 181 15.26 7.01 -17.96
CA ALA A 181 14.62 5.96 -18.76
C ALA A 181 15.60 5.29 -19.74
N THR A 182 16.41 6.12 -20.41
CA THR A 182 17.43 5.62 -21.35
C THR A 182 18.51 4.82 -20.62
N ALA A 183 18.98 5.32 -19.48
CA ALA A 183 19.99 4.64 -18.67
C ALA A 183 19.46 3.31 -18.10
N MET A 184 18.21 3.26 -17.65
CA MET A 184 17.57 2.03 -17.15
C MET A 184 17.38 1.01 -18.28
N ALA A 185 16.97 1.42 -19.48
CA ALA A 185 16.86 0.53 -20.63
C ALA A 185 18.21 -0.10 -21.00
N LYS A 186 19.29 0.67 -20.99
CA LYS A 186 20.65 0.16 -21.23
C LYS A 186 21.10 -0.80 -20.12
N ALA A 187 20.83 -0.50 -18.85
CA ALA A 187 21.18 -1.36 -17.72
C ALA A 187 20.46 -2.71 -17.78
N LYS A 188 19.17 -2.71 -18.15
CA LYS A 188 18.39 -3.94 -18.36
C LYS A 188 18.93 -4.76 -19.53
N ALA A 189 19.23 -4.14 -20.65
CA ALA A 189 19.77 -4.80 -21.84
C ALA A 189 21.13 -5.47 -21.59
N LYS A 190 21.91 -4.96 -20.66
CA LYS A 190 23.23 -5.52 -20.26
C LYS A 190 23.16 -6.52 -19.10
N GLY A 191 21.98 -6.85 -18.62
CA GLY A 191 21.81 -7.75 -17.48
C GLY A 191 22.35 -7.23 -16.15
N LEU A 192 22.63 -5.93 -16.06
CA LEU A 192 23.10 -5.29 -14.82
C LEU A 192 21.97 -5.03 -13.83
N MET A 193 20.72 -5.26 -14.23
CA MET A 193 19.53 -5.20 -13.41
C MET A 193 18.77 -6.53 -13.54
N ASP A 194 18.90 -7.37 -12.54
CA ASP A 194 18.23 -8.69 -12.46
C ASP A 194 16.81 -8.62 -11.87
N GLY A 195 16.27 -7.42 -11.68
CA GLY A 195 14.98 -7.23 -11.00
C GLY A 195 15.07 -7.19 -9.48
N THR A 196 16.24 -7.49 -8.88
CA THR A 196 16.44 -7.31 -7.43
C THR A 196 16.71 -5.84 -7.13
N ARG A 197 16.16 -5.33 -6.02
CA ARG A 197 16.44 -3.96 -5.58
C ARG A 197 17.85 -3.92 -5.02
N PRO A 198 18.73 -3.02 -5.50
CA PRO A 198 19.99 -2.79 -4.81
C PRO A 198 19.67 -2.27 -3.40
N ASN A 199 20.43 -2.73 -2.40
CA ASN A 199 20.39 -2.23 -1.02
C ASN A 199 20.95 -0.79 -0.89
N SER A 200 20.72 0.05 -1.88
CA SER A 200 21.22 1.41 -1.97
C SER A 200 20.10 2.42 -1.69
N PRO A 201 20.37 3.52 -0.99
CA PRO A 201 19.44 4.63 -0.86
C PRO A 201 19.14 5.34 -2.19
N LEU A 202 19.90 5.07 -3.24
CA LEU A 202 19.68 5.62 -4.57
C LEU A 202 18.50 4.90 -5.25
N THR A 203 17.67 5.66 -5.94
CA THR A 203 16.68 5.09 -6.83
C THR A 203 17.35 4.34 -7.98
N ARG A 204 16.65 3.38 -8.59
CA ARG A 204 17.18 2.64 -9.75
C ARG A 204 17.54 3.57 -10.92
N GLY A 205 16.75 4.65 -11.08
CA GLY A 205 17.01 5.65 -12.11
C GLY A 205 18.31 6.42 -11.84
N GLU A 206 18.56 6.83 -10.61
CA GLU A 206 19.79 7.52 -10.22
C GLU A 206 21.01 6.62 -10.36
N TYR A 207 20.88 5.34 -9.97
CA TYR A 207 21.96 4.37 -10.18
C TYR A 207 22.25 4.15 -11.67
N ALA A 208 21.23 3.99 -12.51
CA ALA A 208 21.40 3.81 -13.94
C ALA A 208 22.04 5.05 -14.61
N ILE A 209 21.68 6.27 -14.19
CA ILE A 209 22.33 7.52 -14.66
C ILE A 209 23.81 7.54 -14.27
N ILE A 210 24.16 7.14 -13.04
CA ILE A 210 25.55 7.09 -12.58
C ILE A 210 26.36 6.11 -13.43
N MET A 211 25.81 4.91 -13.69
CA MET A 211 26.46 3.89 -14.49
C MET A 211 26.65 4.32 -15.97
N ASP A 212 25.64 4.98 -16.55
CA ASP A 212 25.74 5.52 -17.91
C ASP A 212 26.82 6.61 -18.02
N ARG A 213 26.89 7.53 -17.06
CA ARG A 213 27.93 8.59 -16.98
C ARG A 213 29.33 8.04 -16.78
N LYS A 214 29.48 6.89 -16.13
CA LYS A 214 30.77 6.19 -16.00
C LYS A 214 31.15 5.40 -17.23
N GLY A 215 30.29 5.35 -18.25
CA GLY A 215 30.52 4.56 -19.47
C GLY A 215 30.37 3.04 -19.27
N GLU A 216 29.84 2.61 -18.13
CA GLU A 216 29.65 1.19 -17.83
C GLU A 216 28.41 0.59 -18.51
N LEU A 217 27.52 1.44 -19.03
CA LEU A 217 26.36 1.08 -19.85
C LEU A 217 26.59 1.25 -21.36
N GLY A 218 27.74 1.75 -21.80
CA GLY A 218 28.16 2.10 -23.14
C GLY A 218 28.07 1.05 -24.23
#